data_636620652c7c93c2dde90301e13811a1
#
_entry.id   636620652c7c93c2dde90301e13811a1
#
_cell.length_a   1.000
_cell.length_b   1.000
_cell.length_c   1.000
_cell.angle_alpha   90.00
_cell.angle_beta   90.00
_cell.angle_gamma   90.00
#
_symmetry.space_group_name_H-M   'P 1'
#
loop_
_entity.id
_entity.type
_entity.pdbx_description
1 polymer ?
#
loop_
_entity_poly.entity_id
_entity_poly.type
_entity_poly.pdbx_seq_one_letter_code
_entity_poly.pdbx_strand_id
1 'polypeptide(L)'
;MPEIIGSNLEKCILMMVKGSALRHLLKAKSSDSMSNRAQAMKMSSHRKYCSISLALKKFLSRSKLFGISVGTEHISLDKATDRILARNIQCPIDIPPFQRSTVDGYAIRSSAAKGAARNDQVVLNVIDKINAGKDSRAKIRSGEAIAIATGAKIPAGADSVIMIEDVIIEDMRKKIRISHRIDRGSNITPRGGDLRKGQILLKKGTWLTAADIGLIASVGKSRLLVYKKVKVAVLSTGSELAEPGSKLDDASIFDSNRFMLSSMVRKQGGEPIDLGICKDEKSVIRAKINQALKFDVILISGGSSVGEKDYVPGLINEIGKPGIIVSGVAMKPGSPTSLGIANGKPVIVLPGYPVSAFVAFYTFGRPLLYNILKSSGPPVARQVAKLTSNVKLHRGMTTFVRVRILRRHGCFFAKPVSAAGASLLSTLAYSDGIVVAKYNNRGLKREYMLHKGQNVEVVLLREVYQEA
;
A
#
# COMPACT_ATOMS: atom_id res chain seq x y z
N MET A 1 1.66 54.49 5.40
CA MET A 1 3.08 54.86 5.59
C MET A 1 3.79 53.65 6.18
N PRO A 2 4.56 52.96 5.38
CA PRO A 2 5.98 52.69 5.56
C PRO A 2 6.68 52.53 4.20
N GLU A 3 7.15 53.61 3.69
CA GLU A 3 8.20 53.63 2.66
C GLU A 3 9.17 54.66 3.17
N ILE A 4 10.37 54.33 3.57
CA ILE A 4 11.61 55.05 3.73
C ILE A 4 12.53 54.29 4.72
N ILE A 5 13.05 53.10 4.39
CA ILE A 5 14.26 52.51 5.02
C ILE A 5 14.99 51.56 4.01
N GLY A 6 14.79 51.68 2.71
CA GLY A 6 15.44 50.81 1.69
C GLY A 6 16.63 51.42 0.94
N SER A 7 16.84 52.72 0.97
CA SER A 7 17.77 53.39 0.04
C SER A 7 19.14 53.82 0.60
N ASN A 8 19.37 53.68 1.90
CA ASN A 8 20.62 54.13 2.52
C ASN A 8 21.65 53.01 2.82
N LEU A 9 21.24 51.74 2.77
CA LEU A 9 22.18 50.63 3.02
C LEU A 9 23.00 50.27 1.78
N GLU A 10 22.47 50.43 0.58
CA GLU A 10 23.21 50.16 -0.66
C GLU A 10 24.26 51.26 -0.98
N LYS A 11 24.01 52.49 -0.59
CA LYS A 11 24.98 53.58 -0.79
C LYS A 11 26.17 53.53 0.17
N CYS A 12 26.02 52.97 1.38
CA CYS A 12 27.13 52.79 2.31
C CYS A 12 28.08 51.65 1.92
N ILE A 13 27.58 50.61 1.27
CA ILE A 13 28.40 49.45 0.81
C ILE A 13 29.23 49.82 -0.43
N LEU A 14 28.77 50.77 -1.25
CA LEU A 14 29.47 51.18 -2.48
C LEU A 14 30.64 52.16 -2.23
N MET A 15 30.72 52.84 -1.09
CA MET A 15 31.80 53.76 -0.74
C MET A 15 33.00 53.15 -0.01
N MET A 16 32.92 51.90 0.48
CA MET A 16 34.05 51.26 1.21
C MET A 16 34.90 50.29 0.39
N VAL A 17 34.69 50.16 -0.92
CA VAL A 17 35.50 49.26 -1.76
C VAL A 17 36.22 50.03 -2.86
N LYS A 18 37.13 50.91 -2.46
CA LYS A 18 38.19 51.45 -3.32
C LYS A 18 39.57 50.94 -2.85
N GLY A 19 39.85 49.66 -3.12
CA GLY A 19 41.15 49.05 -2.93
C GLY A 19 41.37 47.92 -3.92
N SER A 20 42.42 47.99 -4.73
CA SER A 20 42.71 47.08 -5.85
C SER A 20 42.91 45.60 -5.46
N ALA A 21 43.30 45.30 -4.23
CA ALA A 21 43.54 43.95 -3.71
C ALA A 21 42.25 43.14 -3.51
N LEU A 22 41.12 43.76 -3.18
CA LEU A 22 39.86 43.06 -2.94
C LEU A 22 39.15 42.67 -4.26
N ARG A 23 39.42 43.40 -5.37
CA ARG A 23 38.86 43.03 -6.70
C ARG A 23 39.49 41.77 -7.29
N HIS A 24 40.76 41.49 -7.00
CA HIS A 24 41.42 40.25 -7.45
C HIS A 24 40.94 39.02 -6.67
N LEU A 25 40.70 39.14 -5.36
CA LEU A 25 40.19 38.07 -4.52
C LEU A 25 38.71 37.72 -4.82
N LEU A 26 37.88 38.71 -5.16
CA LEU A 26 36.48 38.48 -5.54
C LEU A 26 36.34 37.89 -6.98
N LYS A 27 37.22 38.28 -7.90
CA LYS A 27 37.27 37.66 -9.24
C LYS A 27 37.82 36.24 -9.20
N ALA A 28 38.80 35.89 -8.38
CA ALA A 28 39.31 34.55 -8.22
C ALA A 28 38.26 33.61 -7.61
N LYS A 29 37.55 34.05 -6.54
CA LYS A 29 36.47 33.23 -5.96
C LYS A 29 35.24 33.07 -6.87
N SER A 30 34.92 34.02 -7.75
CA SER A 30 33.82 33.87 -8.70
C SER A 30 34.19 33.00 -9.90
N SER A 31 35.42 32.99 -10.37
CA SER A 31 35.87 32.12 -11.47
C SER A 31 35.97 30.66 -11.05
N ASP A 32 36.44 30.35 -9.84
CA ASP A 32 36.48 28.98 -9.32
C ASP A 32 35.11 28.41 -9.04
N SER A 33 34.16 29.21 -8.52
CA SER A 33 32.79 28.74 -8.31
C SER A 33 32.01 28.55 -9.61
N MET A 34 32.31 29.35 -10.64
CA MET A 34 31.71 29.17 -11.98
C MET A 34 32.36 28.01 -12.75
N SER A 35 33.67 27.79 -12.63
CA SER A 35 34.36 26.66 -13.18
C SER A 35 33.90 25.36 -12.57
N ASN A 36 33.79 25.27 -11.24
CA ASN A 36 33.31 24.10 -10.53
C ASN A 36 31.81 23.84 -10.81
N ARG A 37 30.97 24.89 -10.95
CA ARG A 37 29.59 24.72 -11.40
C ARG A 37 29.50 24.29 -12.86
N ALA A 38 30.34 24.78 -13.76
CA ALA A 38 30.38 24.40 -15.15
C ALA A 38 30.92 22.96 -15.33
N GLN A 39 31.93 22.55 -14.54
CA GLN A 39 32.40 21.17 -14.51
C GLN A 39 31.37 20.22 -13.90
N ALA A 40 30.71 20.58 -12.80
CA ALA A 40 29.61 19.81 -12.21
C ALA A 40 28.42 19.71 -13.19
N MET A 41 28.11 20.77 -13.93
CA MET A 41 27.10 20.74 -15.00
C MET A 41 27.53 19.87 -16.20
N LYS A 42 28.80 19.89 -16.63
CA LYS A 42 29.35 19.00 -17.66
C LYS A 42 29.40 17.54 -17.22
N MET A 43 29.76 17.23 -15.98
CA MET A 43 29.71 15.87 -15.43
C MET A 43 28.27 15.34 -15.31
N SER A 44 27.29 16.19 -15.03
CA SER A 44 25.88 15.78 -14.98
C SER A 44 25.28 15.50 -16.37
N SER A 45 25.82 16.12 -17.44
CA SER A 45 25.30 15.95 -18.82
C SER A 45 25.63 14.60 -19.47
N HIS A 46 26.54 13.80 -18.89
CA HIS A 46 26.99 12.51 -19.43
C HIS A 46 26.47 11.27 -18.69
N ARG A 47 25.74 11.43 -17.58
CA ARG A 47 25.11 10.28 -16.91
C ARG A 47 23.91 9.78 -17.71
N LYS A 48 24.05 8.64 -18.35
CA LYS A 48 22.96 7.90 -19.00
C LYS A 48 22.11 7.21 -17.91
N TYR A 49 21.09 7.91 -17.36
CA TYR A 49 20.17 7.31 -16.39
C TYR A 49 19.38 6.17 -17.01
N CYS A 50 19.25 5.06 -16.27
CA CYS A 50 18.40 3.95 -16.67
C CYS A 50 16.91 4.32 -16.45
N SER A 51 16.02 3.99 -17.39
CA SER A 51 14.58 4.18 -17.17
C SER A 51 14.09 3.30 -16.03
N ILE A 52 13.06 3.74 -15.29
CA ILE A 52 12.47 2.97 -14.18
C ILE A 52 12.08 1.56 -14.61
N SER A 53 11.39 1.42 -15.76
CA SER A 53 10.93 0.13 -16.25
C SER A 53 12.07 -0.83 -16.57
N LEU A 54 13.14 -0.34 -17.21
CA LEU A 54 14.32 -1.14 -17.52
C LEU A 54 15.11 -1.49 -16.25
N ALA A 55 15.27 -0.54 -15.33
CA ALA A 55 15.95 -0.77 -14.05
C ALA A 55 15.23 -1.84 -13.24
N LEU A 56 13.88 -1.72 -13.12
CA LEU A 56 13.05 -2.69 -12.40
C LEU A 56 13.12 -4.08 -13.07
N LYS A 57 13.01 -4.16 -14.41
CA LYS A 57 13.11 -5.41 -15.15
C LYS A 57 14.46 -6.09 -14.91
N LYS A 58 15.58 -5.36 -15.04
CA LYS A 58 16.93 -5.88 -14.79
C LYS A 58 17.08 -6.37 -13.35
N PHE A 59 16.63 -5.60 -12.38
CA PHE A 59 16.78 -5.92 -10.96
C PHE A 59 15.94 -7.13 -10.55
N LEU A 60 14.65 -7.17 -10.89
CA LEU A 60 13.78 -8.29 -10.55
C LEU A 60 14.16 -9.58 -11.26
N SER A 61 14.54 -9.53 -12.54
CA SER A 61 15.00 -10.74 -13.25
C SER A 61 16.27 -11.32 -12.65
N ARG A 62 17.23 -10.48 -12.28
CA ARG A 62 18.46 -10.95 -11.60
C ARG A 62 18.17 -11.47 -10.19
N SER A 63 17.36 -10.76 -9.40
CA SER A 63 16.94 -11.24 -8.07
C SER A 63 16.26 -12.61 -8.13
N LYS A 64 15.46 -12.86 -9.17
CA LYS A 64 14.81 -14.16 -9.40
C LYS A 64 15.83 -15.27 -9.71
N LEU A 65 16.88 -14.99 -10.50
CA LEU A 65 17.93 -15.95 -10.82
C LEU A 65 18.69 -16.45 -9.59
N PHE A 66 18.81 -15.63 -8.54
CA PHE A 66 19.44 -16.04 -7.28
C PHE A 66 18.48 -16.80 -6.34
N GLY A 67 17.28 -17.17 -6.82
CA GLY A 67 16.36 -18.06 -6.10
C GLY A 67 15.85 -17.50 -4.78
N ILE A 68 15.83 -16.16 -4.61
CA ILE A 68 15.39 -15.55 -3.37
C ILE A 68 13.93 -15.89 -3.15
N SER A 69 13.71 -16.73 -2.16
CA SER A 69 12.38 -17.14 -1.72
C SER A 69 12.38 -17.25 -0.20
N VAL A 70 11.26 -16.86 0.39
CA VAL A 70 11.03 -17.09 1.80
C VAL A 70 10.28 -18.40 2.00
N GLY A 71 10.54 -19.09 3.10
CA GLY A 71 9.79 -20.28 3.49
C GLY A 71 8.34 -19.96 3.82
N THR A 72 7.61 -20.97 4.23
CA THR A 72 6.23 -20.85 4.69
C THR A 72 6.12 -21.20 6.17
N GLU A 73 5.02 -20.75 6.80
CA GLU A 73 4.72 -21.04 8.20
C GLU A 73 3.21 -21.16 8.40
N HIS A 74 2.80 -21.96 9.39
CA HIS A 74 1.43 -22.04 9.83
C HIS A 74 1.17 -21.01 10.93
N ILE A 75 0.16 -20.16 10.72
CA ILE A 75 -0.25 -19.17 11.71
C ILE A 75 -1.73 -19.33 12.05
N SER A 76 -2.13 -18.84 13.22
CA SER A 76 -3.53 -18.72 13.61
C SER A 76 -4.22 -17.56 12.87
N LEU A 77 -5.54 -17.62 12.81
CA LEU A 77 -6.35 -16.69 12.04
C LEU A 77 -6.23 -15.25 12.55
N ASP A 78 -6.13 -15.06 13.85
CA ASP A 78 -5.93 -13.75 14.52
C ASP A 78 -4.65 -13.02 14.09
N LYS A 79 -3.61 -13.77 13.64
CA LYS A 79 -2.31 -13.25 13.18
C LYS A 79 -2.21 -13.16 11.66
N ALA A 80 -3.32 -13.44 10.94
CA ALA A 80 -3.27 -13.64 9.49
C ALA A 80 -3.54 -12.38 8.66
N THR A 81 -4.10 -11.32 9.26
CA THR A 81 -4.27 -10.02 8.56
C THR A 81 -2.92 -9.51 8.05
N ASP A 82 -2.91 -8.95 6.82
CA ASP A 82 -1.72 -8.46 6.12
C ASP A 82 -0.64 -9.52 5.84
N ARG A 83 -0.98 -10.82 5.97
CA ARG A 83 -0.12 -11.92 5.53
C ARG A 83 -0.49 -12.36 4.11
N ILE A 84 0.37 -13.14 3.48
CA ILE A 84 0.20 -13.60 2.11
C ILE A 84 0.04 -15.11 2.10
N LEU A 85 -1.05 -15.59 1.52
CA LEU A 85 -1.34 -17.02 1.41
C LEU A 85 -0.27 -17.76 0.60
N ALA A 86 0.24 -18.86 1.16
CA ALA A 86 1.20 -19.73 0.48
C ALA A 86 0.54 -20.90 -0.27
N ARG A 87 -0.78 -21.12 -0.09
CA ARG A 87 -1.57 -22.17 -0.71
C ARG A 87 -3.01 -21.70 -0.97
N ASN A 88 -3.65 -22.24 -2.02
CA ASN A 88 -5.08 -22.01 -2.25
C ASN A 88 -5.90 -22.52 -1.07
N ILE A 89 -6.97 -21.80 -0.73
CA ILE A 89 -7.98 -22.24 0.23
C ILE A 89 -9.20 -22.69 -0.54
N GLN A 90 -9.62 -23.93 -0.32
CA GLN A 90 -10.84 -24.48 -0.83
C GLN A 90 -11.90 -24.56 0.27
N CYS A 91 -13.15 -24.39 -0.09
CA CYS A 91 -14.30 -24.53 0.78
C CYS A 91 -14.48 -26.00 1.19
N PRO A 92 -14.38 -26.36 2.47
CA PRO A 92 -14.49 -27.75 2.90
C PRO A 92 -15.94 -28.23 2.97
N ILE A 93 -16.91 -27.33 3.08
CA ILE A 93 -18.34 -27.59 3.26
C ILE A 93 -19.16 -26.59 2.45
N ASP A 94 -20.44 -26.89 2.21
CA ASP A 94 -21.37 -25.89 1.67
C ASP A 94 -21.67 -24.79 2.69
N ILE A 95 -21.84 -23.55 2.26
CA ILE A 95 -22.24 -22.42 3.10
C ILE A 95 -23.51 -21.77 2.53
N PRO A 96 -24.59 -21.72 3.28
CA PRO A 96 -24.80 -22.42 4.56
C PRO A 96 -24.81 -23.95 4.37
N PRO A 97 -24.54 -24.74 5.45
CA PRO A 97 -24.47 -26.20 5.35
C PRO A 97 -25.86 -26.88 5.25
N PHE A 98 -26.92 -26.12 5.46
CA PHE A 98 -28.34 -26.55 5.36
C PHE A 98 -29.19 -25.39 4.82
N GLN A 99 -30.41 -25.68 4.38
CA GLN A 99 -31.39 -24.63 4.06
C GLN A 99 -31.80 -23.91 5.34
N ARG A 100 -31.82 -22.56 5.30
CA ARG A 100 -32.15 -21.75 6.47
C ARG A 100 -33.12 -20.63 6.14
N SER A 101 -33.90 -20.21 7.13
CA SER A 101 -34.76 -19.03 7.02
C SER A 101 -33.93 -17.73 6.95
N THR A 102 -34.35 -16.79 6.10
CA THR A 102 -33.80 -15.44 6.04
C THR A 102 -34.54 -14.44 6.92
N VAL A 103 -35.68 -14.83 7.47
CA VAL A 103 -36.60 -13.98 8.25
C VAL A 103 -37.11 -14.72 9.47
N ASP A 104 -37.64 -13.98 10.44
CA ASP A 104 -38.51 -14.52 11.49
C ASP A 104 -39.91 -14.73 10.92
N GLY A 105 -40.53 -15.89 11.22
CA GLY A 105 -41.84 -16.17 10.66
C GLY A 105 -42.27 -17.61 10.88
N TYR A 106 -42.92 -18.20 9.88
CA TYR A 106 -43.47 -19.53 9.93
C TYR A 106 -43.05 -20.34 8.71
N ALA A 107 -42.40 -21.46 8.94
CA ALA A 107 -42.10 -22.45 7.90
C ALA A 107 -43.39 -23.20 7.53
N ILE A 108 -43.69 -23.27 6.22
CA ILE A 108 -44.90 -23.84 5.68
C ILE A 108 -44.61 -24.64 4.43
N ARG A 109 -45.59 -25.42 3.96
CA ARG A 109 -45.64 -25.86 2.57
C ARG A 109 -46.26 -24.75 1.72
N SER A 110 -45.61 -24.29 0.68
CA SER A 110 -46.15 -23.29 -0.24
C SER A 110 -47.52 -23.71 -0.83
N SER A 111 -47.69 -25.02 -1.04
CA SER A 111 -48.96 -25.57 -1.51
C SER A 111 -50.13 -25.31 -0.57
N ALA A 112 -49.90 -25.18 0.73
CA ALA A 112 -50.95 -24.88 1.71
C ALA A 112 -51.47 -23.43 1.58
N ALA A 113 -50.63 -22.50 1.09
CA ALA A 113 -51.01 -21.11 0.87
C ALA A 113 -51.43 -20.83 -0.60
N LYS A 114 -51.57 -21.85 -1.46
CA LYS A 114 -51.83 -21.69 -2.90
C LYS A 114 -53.19 -20.98 -3.18
N GLY A 115 -54.20 -21.21 -2.33
CA GLY A 115 -55.52 -20.60 -2.44
C GLY A 115 -55.71 -19.35 -1.58
N ALA A 116 -54.68 -18.96 -0.79
CA ALA A 116 -54.83 -17.85 0.11
C ALA A 116 -54.98 -16.49 -0.65
N ALA A 117 -56.06 -15.78 -0.34
CA ALA A 117 -56.37 -14.45 -0.85
C ALA A 117 -56.93 -13.57 0.29
N ARG A 118 -56.99 -12.26 0.05
CA ARG A 118 -57.47 -11.31 1.06
C ARG A 118 -58.85 -11.64 1.63
N ASN A 119 -59.72 -12.20 0.78
CA ASN A 119 -61.10 -12.62 1.13
C ASN A 119 -61.27 -14.13 1.35
N ASP A 120 -60.18 -14.91 1.14
CA ASP A 120 -60.13 -16.36 1.34
C ASP A 120 -58.86 -16.75 2.06
N GLN A 121 -58.89 -16.62 3.39
CA GLN A 121 -57.69 -16.76 4.24
C GLN A 121 -57.54 -18.22 4.65
N VAL A 122 -56.29 -18.73 4.57
CA VAL A 122 -55.92 -20.05 5.01
C VAL A 122 -55.46 -20.04 6.45
N VAL A 123 -56.03 -20.95 7.28
CA VAL A 123 -55.61 -21.13 8.68
C VAL A 123 -54.70 -22.38 8.77
N LEU A 124 -53.51 -22.19 9.43
CA LEU A 124 -52.56 -23.25 9.71
C LEU A 124 -52.34 -23.40 11.21
N ASN A 125 -52.22 -24.66 11.68
CA ASN A 125 -51.88 -24.98 13.07
C ASN A 125 -50.36 -24.89 13.29
N VAL A 126 -49.91 -24.19 14.29
CA VAL A 126 -48.50 -24.07 14.67
C VAL A 126 -48.16 -25.23 15.61
N ILE A 127 -47.40 -26.23 15.12
CA ILE A 127 -47.11 -27.47 15.83
C ILE A 127 -45.79 -27.44 16.62
N ASP A 128 -44.87 -26.55 16.30
CA ASP A 128 -43.55 -26.45 16.94
C ASP A 128 -42.93 -25.04 16.74
N LYS A 129 -41.77 -24.81 17.42
CA LYS A 129 -40.98 -23.59 17.28
C LYS A 129 -39.49 -23.93 17.18
N ILE A 130 -38.81 -23.41 16.15
CA ILE A 130 -37.39 -23.61 15.91
C ILE A 130 -36.63 -22.27 16.07
N ASN A 131 -35.68 -22.21 16.98
CA ASN A 131 -34.74 -21.13 17.13
C ASN A 131 -33.45 -21.45 16.37
N ALA A 132 -32.67 -20.40 16.04
CA ALA A 132 -31.32 -20.58 15.46
C ALA A 132 -30.45 -21.50 16.35
N GLY A 133 -29.71 -22.41 15.71
CA GLY A 133 -28.88 -23.41 16.41
C GLY A 133 -29.64 -24.60 16.99
N LYS A 134 -30.96 -24.66 16.81
CA LYS A 134 -31.79 -25.84 17.15
C LYS A 134 -32.31 -26.52 15.89
N ASP A 135 -32.61 -27.79 15.99
CA ASP A 135 -33.28 -28.57 14.95
C ASP A 135 -34.63 -29.06 15.49
N SER A 136 -35.64 -29.15 14.64
CA SER A 136 -36.92 -29.76 14.97
C SER A 136 -37.00 -31.17 14.37
N ARG A 137 -37.49 -32.13 15.14
CA ARG A 137 -37.82 -33.46 14.66
C ARG A 137 -39.21 -33.51 13.99
N ALA A 138 -40.01 -32.44 14.15
CA ALA A 138 -41.34 -32.35 13.56
C ALA A 138 -41.26 -32.27 12.04
N LYS A 139 -42.15 -32.93 11.36
CA LYS A 139 -42.35 -32.88 9.90
C LYS A 139 -43.67 -32.19 9.60
N ILE A 140 -43.63 -31.10 8.85
CA ILE A 140 -44.83 -30.33 8.47
C ILE A 140 -45.69 -31.13 7.52
N ARG A 141 -46.98 -31.28 7.88
CA ARG A 141 -48.05 -31.87 7.06
C ARG A 141 -48.93 -30.76 6.46
N SER A 142 -49.93 -31.14 5.69
CA SER A 142 -50.94 -30.19 5.20
C SER A 142 -51.72 -29.58 6.38
N GLY A 143 -51.95 -28.26 6.36
CA GLY A 143 -52.59 -27.53 7.44
C GLY A 143 -51.74 -27.21 8.65
N GLU A 144 -50.43 -27.50 8.61
CA GLU A 144 -49.49 -27.27 9.70
C GLU A 144 -48.44 -26.22 9.32
N ALA A 145 -47.94 -25.51 10.33
CA ALA A 145 -46.81 -24.58 10.27
C ALA A 145 -45.86 -24.77 11.48
N ILE A 146 -44.62 -24.35 11.35
CA ILE A 146 -43.67 -24.30 12.46
C ILE A 146 -43.13 -22.86 12.58
N ALA A 147 -43.22 -22.27 13.77
CA ALA A 147 -42.61 -20.97 14.01
C ALA A 147 -41.08 -21.09 13.89
N ILE A 148 -40.46 -20.21 13.11
CA ILE A 148 -39.06 -20.33 12.77
C ILE A 148 -38.35 -18.96 12.92
N ALA A 149 -37.19 -18.96 13.58
CA ALA A 149 -36.36 -17.77 13.70
C ALA A 149 -35.40 -17.63 12.50
N THR A 150 -34.99 -16.40 12.22
CA THR A 150 -33.94 -16.08 11.25
C THR A 150 -32.70 -16.94 11.47
N GLY A 151 -32.16 -17.52 10.41
CA GLY A 151 -31.00 -18.40 10.44
C GLY A 151 -31.26 -19.84 10.88
N ALA A 152 -32.47 -20.16 11.35
CA ALA A 152 -32.84 -21.51 11.76
C ALA A 152 -32.97 -22.43 10.52
N LYS A 153 -32.66 -23.74 10.73
CA LYS A 153 -32.76 -24.77 9.70
C LYS A 153 -34.22 -24.99 9.31
N ILE A 154 -34.48 -25.06 8.02
CA ILE A 154 -35.81 -25.33 7.50
C ILE A 154 -36.21 -26.78 7.88
N PRO A 155 -37.37 -26.97 8.54
CA PRO A 155 -37.83 -28.27 8.98
C PRO A 155 -38.28 -29.15 7.80
N ALA A 156 -38.27 -30.47 8.03
CA ALA A 156 -38.74 -31.43 7.02
C ALA A 156 -40.18 -31.13 6.63
N GLY A 157 -40.46 -31.11 5.32
CA GLY A 157 -41.80 -30.87 4.79
C GLY A 157 -42.12 -29.42 4.47
N ALA A 158 -41.34 -28.44 4.95
CA ALA A 158 -41.44 -27.05 4.53
C ALA A 158 -40.65 -26.81 3.24
N ASP A 159 -41.12 -25.89 2.43
CA ASP A 159 -40.47 -25.41 1.20
C ASP A 159 -40.55 -23.87 1.04
N SER A 160 -41.11 -23.18 2.04
CA SER A 160 -41.18 -21.71 2.11
C SER A 160 -41.32 -21.24 3.53
N VAL A 161 -40.98 -19.95 3.77
CA VAL A 161 -41.21 -19.27 5.02
C VAL A 161 -42.02 -17.99 4.75
N ILE A 162 -43.11 -17.81 5.51
CA ILE A 162 -43.88 -16.57 5.52
C ILE A 162 -43.37 -15.68 6.67
N MET A 163 -43.22 -14.38 6.43
CA MET A 163 -42.75 -13.43 7.44
C MET A 163 -43.77 -13.30 8.57
N ILE A 164 -43.32 -13.05 9.78
CA ILE A 164 -44.22 -12.88 10.95
C ILE A 164 -45.14 -11.69 10.76
N GLU A 165 -44.73 -10.65 10.04
CA GLU A 165 -45.50 -9.46 9.72
C GLU A 165 -46.64 -9.73 8.73
N ASP A 166 -46.56 -10.81 7.97
CA ASP A 166 -47.46 -11.17 6.90
C ASP A 166 -48.58 -12.18 7.34
N VAL A 167 -48.65 -12.46 8.64
CA VAL A 167 -49.66 -13.40 9.21
C VAL A 167 -50.46 -12.74 10.33
N ILE A 168 -51.70 -13.21 10.49
CA ILE A 168 -52.49 -12.90 11.68
C ILE A 168 -52.30 -14.07 12.66
N ILE A 169 -51.82 -13.77 13.86
CA ILE A 169 -51.59 -14.76 14.91
C ILE A 169 -52.85 -14.90 15.75
N GLU A 170 -53.29 -16.15 15.94
CA GLU A 170 -54.49 -16.49 16.69
C GLU A 170 -54.19 -17.57 17.75
N ASP A 171 -55.12 -17.72 18.71
CA ASP A 171 -55.14 -18.76 19.72
C ASP A 171 -53.80 -18.91 20.47
N MET A 172 -53.34 -17.79 21.08
CA MET A 172 -52.07 -17.73 21.80
C MET A 172 -50.85 -18.29 21.00
N ARG A 173 -50.80 -17.99 19.71
CA ARG A 173 -49.77 -18.47 18.77
C ARG A 173 -49.88 -19.97 18.37
N LYS A 174 -51.00 -20.61 18.63
CA LYS A 174 -51.26 -21.95 18.17
C LYS A 174 -51.77 -22.06 16.73
N LYS A 175 -52.25 -20.93 16.19
CA LYS A 175 -52.74 -20.82 14.81
C LYS A 175 -52.24 -19.54 14.15
N ILE A 176 -52.07 -19.61 12.84
CA ILE A 176 -51.78 -18.46 11.98
C ILE A 176 -52.76 -18.41 10.82
N ARG A 177 -53.09 -17.22 10.38
CA ARG A 177 -53.94 -16.95 9.23
C ARG A 177 -53.15 -16.23 8.15
N ILE A 178 -53.20 -16.75 6.93
CA ILE A 178 -52.45 -16.27 5.75
C ILE A 178 -53.48 -15.74 4.75
N SER A 179 -53.25 -14.51 4.26
CA SER A 179 -54.12 -13.79 3.34
C SER A 179 -53.59 -13.62 1.92
N HIS A 180 -52.42 -14.22 1.60
CA HIS A 180 -51.81 -14.16 0.28
C HIS A 180 -50.98 -15.43 -0.05
N ARG A 181 -50.82 -15.65 -1.33
CA ARG A 181 -50.04 -16.77 -1.84
C ARG A 181 -48.55 -16.63 -1.52
N ILE A 182 -47.92 -17.72 -1.19
CA ILE A 182 -46.47 -17.80 -0.94
C ILE A 182 -45.87 -18.74 -1.98
N ASP A 183 -44.82 -18.27 -2.66
CA ASP A 183 -44.14 -19.10 -3.65
C ASP A 183 -43.12 -20.03 -2.98
N ARG A 184 -42.85 -21.14 -3.63
CA ARG A 184 -41.85 -22.10 -3.18
C ARG A 184 -40.46 -21.44 -3.15
N GLY A 185 -39.70 -21.63 -2.09
CA GLY A 185 -38.37 -21.06 -1.88
C GLY A 185 -38.38 -19.65 -1.27
N SER A 186 -39.60 -19.05 -1.06
CA SER A 186 -39.70 -17.71 -0.41
C SER A 186 -39.01 -17.70 0.95
N ASN A 187 -38.17 -16.71 1.18
CA ASN A 187 -37.45 -16.47 2.42
C ASN A 187 -36.56 -17.64 2.90
N ILE A 188 -36.06 -18.44 1.96
CA ILE A 188 -35.13 -19.55 2.23
C ILE A 188 -33.80 -19.34 1.52
N THR A 189 -32.69 -19.33 2.27
CA THR A 189 -31.36 -19.49 1.68
C THR A 189 -31.10 -20.99 1.45
N PRO A 190 -30.86 -21.43 0.23
CA PRO A 190 -30.57 -22.84 -0.05
C PRO A 190 -29.21 -23.25 0.53
N ARG A 191 -29.03 -24.55 0.76
CA ARG A 191 -27.70 -25.10 1.10
C ARG A 191 -26.70 -24.77 -0.01
N GLY A 192 -25.52 -24.28 0.37
CA GLY A 192 -24.48 -23.87 -0.58
C GLY A 192 -24.86 -22.64 -1.43
N GLY A 193 -25.86 -21.86 -0.98
CA GLY A 193 -26.33 -20.66 -1.70
C GLY A 193 -25.31 -19.54 -1.74
N ASP A 194 -24.37 -19.51 -0.79
CA ASP A 194 -23.25 -18.57 -0.78
C ASP A 194 -21.97 -19.21 -1.34
N LEU A 195 -21.55 -20.36 -0.77
CA LEU A 195 -20.34 -21.06 -1.16
C LEU A 195 -20.59 -22.57 -1.28
N ARG A 196 -20.02 -23.19 -2.31
CA ARG A 196 -20.11 -24.63 -2.51
C ARG A 196 -18.84 -25.34 -2.08
N LYS A 197 -18.98 -26.54 -1.52
CA LYS A 197 -17.88 -27.46 -1.22
C LYS A 197 -16.96 -27.62 -2.44
N GLY A 198 -15.64 -27.53 -2.25
CA GLY A 198 -14.63 -27.66 -3.31
C GLY A 198 -14.31 -26.36 -4.05
N GLN A 199 -15.15 -25.32 -3.93
CA GLN A 199 -14.88 -24.01 -4.54
C GLN A 199 -13.59 -23.40 -3.99
N ILE A 200 -12.77 -22.81 -4.86
CA ILE A 200 -11.59 -22.03 -4.43
C ILE A 200 -12.08 -20.71 -3.87
N LEU A 201 -11.87 -20.51 -2.58
CA LEU A 201 -12.18 -19.26 -1.87
C LEU A 201 -11.14 -18.19 -2.13
N LEU A 202 -9.89 -18.54 -1.87
CA LEU A 202 -8.76 -17.62 -2.01
C LEU A 202 -7.59 -18.34 -2.68
N LYS A 203 -6.90 -17.62 -3.56
CA LYS A 203 -5.74 -18.15 -4.30
C LYS A 203 -4.45 -17.92 -3.52
N LYS A 204 -3.46 -18.77 -3.75
CA LYS A 204 -2.07 -18.54 -3.35
C LYS A 204 -1.60 -17.16 -3.84
N GLY A 205 -0.88 -16.43 -3.00
CA GLY A 205 -0.42 -15.06 -3.28
C GLY A 205 -1.41 -13.96 -2.90
N THR A 206 -2.61 -14.32 -2.40
CA THR A 206 -3.58 -13.35 -1.89
C THR A 206 -3.01 -12.64 -0.66
N TRP A 207 -3.05 -11.32 -0.66
CA TRP A 207 -2.86 -10.48 0.51
C TRP A 207 -4.13 -10.50 1.34
N LEU A 208 -4.04 -11.01 2.58
CA LEU A 208 -5.21 -11.25 3.42
C LEU A 208 -5.75 -9.96 4.05
N THR A 209 -7.00 -9.65 3.75
CA THR A 209 -7.77 -8.55 4.34
C THR A 209 -8.66 -9.05 5.49
N ALA A 210 -9.27 -8.14 6.25
CA ALA A 210 -10.24 -8.49 7.28
C ALA A 210 -11.43 -9.29 6.73
N ALA A 211 -11.91 -8.96 5.52
CA ALA A 211 -12.99 -9.71 4.86
C ALA A 211 -12.57 -11.14 4.53
N ASP A 212 -11.33 -11.35 4.06
CA ASP A 212 -10.80 -12.68 3.79
C ASP A 212 -10.70 -13.51 5.08
N ILE A 213 -10.32 -12.90 6.19
CA ILE A 213 -10.27 -13.56 7.50
C ILE A 213 -11.67 -14.03 7.93
N GLY A 214 -12.68 -13.16 7.79
CA GLY A 214 -14.08 -13.52 8.05
C GLY A 214 -14.56 -14.67 7.18
N LEU A 215 -14.25 -14.62 5.88
CA LEU A 215 -14.59 -15.68 4.92
C LEU A 215 -13.94 -17.01 5.30
N ILE A 216 -12.66 -17.02 5.68
CA ILE A 216 -11.94 -18.23 6.08
C ILE A 216 -12.50 -18.80 7.40
N ALA A 217 -12.86 -17.93 8.35
CA ALA A 217 -13.48 -18.33 9.60
C ALA A 217 -14.84 -18.98 9.36
N SER A 218 -15.66 -18.47 8.43
CA SER A 218 -17.00 -18.99 8.12
C SER A 218 -16.98 -20.44 7.58
N VAL A 219 -15.84 -20.86 7.02
CA VAL A 219 -15.66 -22.26 6.56
C VAL A 219 -14.92 -23.14 7.58
N GLY A 220 -14.78 -22.67 8.83
CA GLY A 220 -14.26 -23.46 9.95
C GLY A 220 -12.74 -23.63 9.99
N LYS A 221 -11.96 -22.84 9.24
CA LYS A 221 -10.50 -22.90 9.30
C LYS A 221 -9.97 -21.95 10.37
N SER A 222 -9.11 -22.46 11.26
CA SER A 222 -8.47 -21.70 12.35
C SER A 222 -6.99 -21.41 12.12
N ARG A 223 -6.33 -22.11 11.18
CA ARG A 223 -4.91 -21.96 10.85
C ARG A 223 -4.69 -21.90 9.34
N LEU A 224 -3.70 -21.11 8.93
CA LEU A 224 -3.37 -20.87 7.53
C LEU A 224 -1.89 -21.11 7.28
N LEU A 225 -1.58 -21.60 6.08
CA LEU A 225 -0.21 -21.62 5.55
C LEU A 225 0.03 -20.31 4.81
N VAL A 226 0.97 -19.51 5.30
CA VAL A 226 1.37 -18.21 4.73
C VAL A 226 2.85 -18.19 4.41
N TYR A 227 3.28 -17.27 3.55
CA TYR A 227 4.70 -16.99 3.39
C TYR A 227 5.26 -16.34 4.65
N LYS A 228 6.50 -16.72 5.05
CA LYS A 228 7.24 -15.99 6.07
C LYS A 228 7.47 -14.55 5.63
N LYS A 229 7.62 -13.64 6.57
CA LYS A 229 7.98 -12.25 6.25
C LYS A 229 9.39 -12.18 5.68
N VAL A 230 9.58 -11.32 4.66
CA VAL A 230 10.90 -11.04 4.11
C VAL A 230 11.69 -10.22 5.12
N LYS A 231 12.84 -10.71 5.58
CA LYS A 231 13.73 -9.98 6.48
C LYS A 231 14.56 -8.98 5.71
N VAL A 232 14.36 -7.71 6.00
CA VAL A 232 14.99 -6.58 5.28
C VAL A 232 15.93 -5.85 6.22
N ALA A 233 17.23 -5.98 6.00
CA ALA A 233 18.21 -5.18 6.71
C ALA A 233 18.10 -3.72 6.28
N VAL A 234 18.00 -2.80 7.24
CA VAL A 234 17.95 -1.36 7.01
C VAL A 234 19.13 -0.70 7.69
N LEU A 235 19.95 -0.01 6.92
CA LEU A 235 21.18 0.64 7.34
C LEU A 235 21.22 2.07 6.83
N SER A 236 21.59 3.03 7.69
CA SER A 236 21.91 4.38 7.28
C SER A 236 23.42 4.62 7.30
N THR A 237 23.97 5.31 6.29
CA THR A 237 25.36 5.76 6.26
C THR A 237 25.42 7.28 6.18
N GLY A 238 26.31 7.85 6.99
CA GLY A 238 26.54 9.30 7.06
C GLY A 238 27.21 9.67 8.37
N SER A 239 28.34 10.35 8.29
CA SER A 239 29.06 10.82 9.49
C SER A 239 28.33 11.97 10.19
N GLU A 240 27.38 12.62 9.50
CA GLU A 240 26.49 13.66 10.02
C GLU A 240 25.29 13.10 10.78
N LEU A 241 25.03 11.78 10.72
CA LEU A 241 23.82 11.19 11.29
C LEU A 241 23.95 10.92 12.80
N ALA A 242 22.93 11.30 13.53
CA ALA A 242 22.76 11.04 14.96
C ALA A 242 21.50 10.22 15.23
N GLU A 243 21.50 9.41 16.29
CA GLU A 243 20.30 8.67 16.73
C GLU A 243 19.23 9.64 17.26
N PRO A 244 17.96 9.48 16.86
CA PRO A 244 16.87 10.22 17.46
C PRO A 244 16.83 10.04 18.98
N GLY A 245 16.75 11.18 19.70
CA GLY A 245 16.79 11.18 21.18
C GLY A 245 18.19 11.39 21.77
N SER A 246 19.26 11.34 20.97
CA SER A 246 20.59 11.72 21.40
C SER A 246 20.78 13.25 21.35
N LYS A 247 21.86 13.76 21.99
CA LYS A 247 22.26 15.15 21.85
C LYS A 247 22.75 15.41 20.42
N LEU A 248 22.31 16.49 19.80
CA LEU A 248 22.69 16.88 18.45
C LEU A 248 23.88 17.85 18.51
N ASP A 249 24.89 17.58 17.72
CA ASP A 249 26.01 18.49 17.50
C ASP A 249 25.69 19.48 16.38
N ASP A 250 26.42 20.60 16.27
CA ASP A 250 26.14 21.70 15.32
C ASP A 250 26.16 21.28 13.84
N ALA A 251 26.88 20.19 13.49
CA ALA A 251 27.01 19.67 12.15
C ALA A 251 26.22 18.35 11.91
N SER A 252 25.40 17.94 12.88
CA SER A 252 24.68 16.65 12.83
C SER A 252 23.20 16.84 12.57
N ILE A 253 22.56 15.79 12.05
CA ILE A 253 21.13 15.67 11.83
C ILE A 253 20.63 14.31 12.32
N PHE A 254 19.39 14.24 12.79
CA PHE A 254 18.81 12.95 13.17
C PHE A 254 18.52 12.07 11.98
N ASP A 255 18.83 10.76 12.10
CA ASP A 255 18.47 9.74 11.10
C ASP A 255 16.97 9.52 11.05
N SER A 256 16.31 10.09 10.07
CA SER A 256 14.88 9.87 9.81
C SER A 256 14.63 8.74 8.80
N ASN A 257 15.61 8.44 7.92
CA ASN A 257 15.43 7.52 6.82
C ASN A 257 15.26 6.09 7.30
N ARG A 258 16.07 5.63 8.24
CA ARG A 258 16.03 4.28 8.79
C ARG A 258 14.68 3.95 9.39
N PHE A 259 14.10 4.86 10.17
CA PHE A 259 12.77 4.70 10.76
C PHE A 259 11.64 4.73 9.73
N MET A 260 11.72 5.66 8.76
CA MET A 260 10.77 5.75 7.66
C MET A 260 10.80 4.47 6.80
N LEU A 261 11.98 4.02 6.38
CA LEU A 261 12.16 2.82 5.58
C LEU A 261 11.70 1.57 6.32
N SER A 262 12.02 1.43 7.61
CA SER A 262 11.55 0.34 8.47
C SER A 262 10.02 0.30 8.54
N SER A 263 9.37 1.45 8.70
CA SER A 263 7.91 1.55 8.67
C SER A 263 7.33 1.18 7.31
N MET A 264 7.98 1.62 6.21
CA MET A 264 7.57 1.25 4.86
C MET A 264 7.71 -0.25 4.61
N VAL A 265 8.78 -0.89 5.07
CA VAL A 265 8.98 -2.36 4.99
C VAL A 265 7.86 -3.09 5.72
N ARG A 266 7.51 -2.70 6.96
CA ARG A 266 6.40 -3.29 7.72
C ARG A 266 5.08 -3.18 6.97
N LYS A 267 4.77 -1.99 6.46
CA LYS A 267 3.54 -1.73 5.68
C LYS A 267 3.44 -2.57 4.41
N GLN A 268 4.57 -3.05 3.87
CA GLN A 268 4.62 -3.92 2.70
C GLN A 268 4.78 -5.41 3.04
N GLY A 269 4.50 -5.82 4.28
CA GLY A 269 4.52 -7.22 4.71
C GLY A 269 5.91 -7.80 4.98
N GLY A 270 6.95 -6.96 5.00
CA GLY A 270 8.30 -7.34 5.39
C GLY A 270 8.55 -7.20 6.88
N GLU A 271 9.69 -7.71 7.32
CA GLU A 271 10.24 -7.59 8.67
C GLU A 271 11.54 -6.77 8.61
N PRO A 272 11.54 -5.48 9.02
CA PRO A 272 12.74 -4.68 9.03
C PRO A 272 13.67 -5.12 10.17
N ILE A 273 14.94 -5.30 9.83
CA ILE A 273 16.03 -5.55 10.78
C ILE A 273 16.89 -4.29 10.79
N ASP A 274 16.83 -3.58 11.88
CA ASP A 274 17.56 -2.34 12.08
C ASP A 274 19.04 -2.61 12.37
N LEU A 275 19.93 -2.12 11.50
CA LEU A 275 21.38 -2.25 11.65
C LEU A 275 22.06 -0.95 12.12
N GLY A 276 21.27 0.09 12.41
CA GLY A 276 21.75 1.35 12.96
C GLY A 276 22.38 2.27 11.93
N ILE A 277 23.10 3.26 12.45
CA ILE A 277 23.90 4.22 11.68
C ILE A 277 25.32 3.68 11.49
N CYS A 278 25.90 3.95 10.35
CA CYS A 278 27.26 3.61 10.00
C CYS A 278 28.02 4.88 9.60
N LYS A 279 29.19 5.11 10.18
CA LYS A 279 30.09 6.18 9.75
C LYS A 279 30.62 5.90 8.35
N ASP A 280 30.97 6.96 7.60
CA ASP A 280 31.48 6.86 6.22
C ASP A 280 32.95 6.38 6.17
N GLU A 281 33.21 5.23 6.80
CA GLU A 281 34.49 4.54 6.82
C GLU A 281 34.35 3.20 6.09
N LYS A 282 35.23 2.94 5.10
CA LYS A 282 35.15 1.77 4.21
C LYS A 282 35.10 0.43 4.98
N SER A 283 35.90 0.28 6.03
CA SER A 283 35.95 -0.92 6.88
C SER A 283 34.65 -1.14 7.65
N VAL A 284 34.08 -0.07 8.24
CA VAL A 284 32.84 -0.10 9.04
C VAL A 284 31.65 -0.41 8.14
N ILE A 285 31.55 0.26 6.97
CA ILE A 285 30.49 -0.01 5.99
C ILE A 285 30.56 -1.46 5.50
N ARG A 286 31.77 -1.97 5.19
CA ARG A 286 31.98 -3.38 4.78
C ARG A 286 31.49 -4.36 5.86
N ALA A 287 31.84 -4.13 7.12
CA ALA A 287 31.40 -4.98 8.23
C ALA A 287 29.88 -5.00 8.35
N LYS A 288 29.22 -3.82 8.23
CA LYS A 288 27.76 -3.72 8.28
C LYS A 288 27.07 -4.37 7.09
N ILE A 289 27.60 -4.25 5.87
CA ILE A 289 27.08 -4.97 4.70
C ILE A 289 27.20 -6.47 4.92
N ASN A 290 28.35 -6.97 5.41
CA ASN A 290 28.52 -8.40 5.71
C ASN A 290 27.52 -8.89 6.77
N GLN A 291 27.22 -8.09 7.80
CA GLN A 291 26.15 -8.39 8.76
C GLN A 291 24.78 -8.46 8.07
N ALA A 292 24.49 -7.53 7.14
CA ALA A 292 23.25 -7.45 6.41
C ALA A 292 23.02 -8.63 5.45
N LEU A 293 24.07 -9.30 4.96
CA LEU A 293 23.97 -10.48 4.10
C LEU A 293 23.29 -11.69 4.73
N LYS A 294 23.13 -11.71 6.06
CA LYS A 294 22.36 -12.74 6.79
C LYS A 294 20.86 -12.67 6.52
N PHE A 295 20.35 -11.56 5.98
CA PHE A 295 18.93 -11.30 5.73
C PHE A 295 18.58 -11.44 4.24
N ASP A 296 17.31 -11.26 3.90
CA ASP A 296 16.82 -11.54 2.54
C ASP A 296 17.04 -10.39 1.57
N VAL A 297 16.93 -9.14 2.05
CA VAL A 297 17.08 -7.89 1.28
C VAL A 297 17.87 -6.89 2.11
N ILE A 298 18.66 -6.05 1.44
CA ILE A 298 19.46 -5.00 2.08
C ILE A 298 19.05 -3.63 1.54
N LEU A 299 18.71 -2.71 2.43
CA LEU A 299 18.45 -1.30 2.15
C LEU A 299 19.55 -0.47 2.82
N ILE A 300 20.26 0.33 2.03
CA ILE A 300 21.29 1.25 2.52
C ILE A 300 20.86 2.66 2.15
N SER A 301 20.62 3.52 3.13
CA SER A 301 20.31 4.93 2.95
C SER A 301 21.55 5.79 3.14
N GLY A 302 21.90 6.59 2.14
CA GLY A 302 23.17 7.32 2.06
C GLY A 302 24.18 6.61 1.17
N GLY A 303 25.36 7.19 1.00
CA GLY A 303 26.43 6.61 0.19
C GLY A 303 26.08 6.39 -1.28
N SER A 304 25.15 7.15 -1.84
CA SER A 304 24.68 7.01 -3.24
C SER A 304 25.09 8.16 -4.15
N SER A 305 25.85 9.13 -3.63
CA SER A 305 26.28 10.35 -4.37
C SER A 305 27.59 10.13 -5.12
N VAL A 306 28.01 11.09 -5.93
CA VAL A 306 29.28 11.08 -6.69
C VAL A 306 30.46 11.65 -5.90
N GLY A 307 30.38 11.75 -4.58
CA GLY A 307 31.45 12.24 -3.73
C GLY A 307 32.63 11.25 -3.64
N GLU A 308 33.82 11.76 -3.39
CA GLU A 308 35.04 10.95 -3.21
C GLU A 308 34.92 9.90 -2.08
N LYS A 309 33.97 10.07 -1.14
CA LYS A 309 33.70 9.17 -0.02
C LYS A 309 32.53 8.20 -0.25
N ASP A 310 32.07 8.02 -1.50
CA ASP A 310 30.94 7.12 -1.81
C ASP A 310 31.42 5.67 -1.96
N TYR A 311 31.69 5.02 -0.85
CA TYR A 311 32.26 3.67 -0.82
C TYR A 311 31.22 2.58 -1.08
N VAL A 312 29.92 2.82 -0.91
CA VAL A 312 28.89 1.78 -0.90
C VAL A 312 28.79 1.00 -2.22
N PRO A 313 28.68 1.65 -3.41
CA PRO A 313 28.62 0.90 -4.67
C PRO A 313 29.87 0.08 -4.94
N GLY A 314 31.05 0.63 -4.63
CA GLY A 314 32.33 -0.07 -4.76
C GLY A 314 32.40 -1.32 -3.90
N LEU A 315 31.99 -1.21 -2.63
CA LEU A 315 31.95 -2.33 -1.68
C LEU A 315 30.97 -3.42 -2.12
N ILE A 316 29.81 -3.06 -2.65
CA ILE A 316 28.84 -4.04 -3.17
C ILE A 316 29.48 -4.83 -4.34
N ASN A 317 30.22 -4.19 -5.23
CA ASN A 317 30.94 -4.86 -6.32
C ASN A 317 32.08 -5.77 -5.83
N GLU A 318 32.77 -5.38 -4.74
CA GLU A 318 33.83 -6.16 -4.13
C GLU A 318 33.31 -7.41 -3.37
N ILE A 319 32.16 -7.27 -2.68
CA ILE A 319 31.58 -8.31 -1.82
C ILE A 319 30.97 -9.45 -2.64
N GLY A 320 30.45 -9.18 -3.84
CA GLY A 320 29.89 -10.26 -4.63
C GLY A 320 29.44 -9.86 -6.03
N LYS A 321 29.36 -10.87 -6.90
CA LYS A 321 28.85 -10.71 -8.27
C LYS A 321 27.33 -10.98 -8.30
N PRO A 322 26.56 -10.27 -9.18
CA PRO A 322 27.03 -9.31 -10.19
C PRO A 322 27.38 -7.91 -9.64
N GLY A 323 27.25 -7.63 -8.35
CA GLY A 323 27.48 -6.31 -7.77
C GLY A 323 26.36 -5.32 -8.16
N ILE A 324 26.73 -4.07 -8.46
CA ILE A 324 25.78 -3.04 -8.92
C ILE A 324 25.34 -3.33 -10.37
N ILE A 325 24.03 -3.50 -10.57
CA ILE A 325 23.39 -3.78 -11.86
C ILE A 325 22.92 -2.50 -12.55
N VAL A 326 22.45 -1.54 -11.74
CA VAL A 326 21.97 -0.24 -12.18
C VAL A 326 22.55 0.82 -11.26
N SER A 327 23.21 1.82 -11.85
CA SER A 327 23.68 3.02 -11.15
C SER A 327 23.01 4.23 -11.74
N GLY A 328 22.10 4.85 -10.96
CA GLY A 328 21.32 5.98 -11.37
C GLY A 328 20.08 5.66 -12.23
N VAL A 329 18.95 6.23 -11.85
CA VAL A 329 17.63 5.99 -12.44
C VAL A 329 17.00 7.29 -12.89
N ALA A 330 16.32 7.28 -14.05
CA ALA A 330 15.63 8.43 -14.63
C ALA A 330 14.34 8.78 -13.84
N MET A 331 14.50 9.23 -12.60
CA MET A 331 13.40 9.66 -11.71
C MET A 331 13.78 10.89 -10.88
N LYS A 332 12.82 11.69 -10.52
CA LYS A 332 12.99 12.91 -9.70
C LYS A 332 11.84 13.05 -8.71
N PRO A 333 12.14 13.07 -7.38
CA PRO A 333 13.44 12.84 -6.75
C PRO A 333 13.87 11.36 -6.83
N GLY A 334 15.14 11.07 -6.47
CA GLY A 334 15.65 9.71 -6.33
C GLY A 334 16.62 9.24 -7.42
N SER A 335 17.04 10.10 -8.35
CA SER A 335 17.93 9.73 -9.46
C SER A 335 19.24 9.01 -9.06
N PRO A 336 19.90 9.26 -7.90
CA PRO A 336 21.14 8.55 -7.54
C PRO A 336 20.93 7.10 -7.07
N THR A 337 19.69 6.60 -7.03
CA THR A 337 19.41 5.21 -6.60
C THR A 337 20.24 4.21 -7.38
N SER A 338 20.89 3.27 -6.66
CA SER A 338 21.59 2.14 -7.25
C SER A 338 20.96 0.82 -6.82
N LEU A 339 20.93 -0.15 -7.74
CA LEU A 339 20.36 -1.47 -7.55
C LEU A 339 21.44 -2.51 -7.81
N GLY A 340 21.59 -3.46 -6.91
CA GLY A 340 22.64 -4.47 -7.01
C GLY A 340 22.25 -5.79 -6.35
N ILE A 341 23.15 -6.74 -6.48
CA ILE A 341 23.12 -8.02 -5.77
C ILE A 341 24.49 -8.26 -5.19
N ALA A 342 24.58 -8.45 -3.89
CA ALA A 342 25.79 -8.81 -3.19
C ALA A 342 25.62 -10.21 -2.61
N ASN A 343 26.50 -11.14 -2.99
CA ASN A 343 26.46 -12.53 -2.52
C ASN A 343 25.05 -13.16 -2.55
N GLY A 344 24.35 -13.00 -3.68
CA GLY A 344 22.98 -13.51 -3.88
C GLY A 344 21.87 -12.70 -3.21
N LYS A 345 22.16 -11.65 -2.44
CA LYS A 345 21.16 -10.82 -1.76
C LYS A 345 20.91 -9.52 -2.53
N PRO A 346 19.64 -9.14 -2.81
CA PRO A 346 19.32 -7.86 -3.41
C PRO A 346 19.71 -6.71 -2.49
N VAL A 347 20.35 -5.72 -3.07
CA VAL A 347 20.75 -4.49 -2.39
C VAL A 347 20.15 -3.30 -3.12
N ILE A 348 19.51 -2.41 -2.37
CA ILE A 348 19.04 -1.12 -2.87
C ILE A 348 19.78 -0.02 -2.11
N VAL A 349 20.61 0.73 -2.83
CA VAL A 349 21.27 1.92 -2.30
C VAL A 349 20.38 3.13 -2.58
N LEU A 350 19.86 3.69 -1.52
CA LEU A 350 18.89 4.77 -1.53
C LEU A 350 19.59 6.12 -1.28
N PRO A 351 19.18 7.20 -1.93
CA PRO A 351 19.73 8.51 -1.63
C PRO A 351 19.53 8.93 -0.16
N GLY A 352 20.45 9.69 0.40
CA GLY A 352 20.37 10.21 1.78
C GLY A 352 19.20 11.17 2.02
N TYR A 353 18.70 11.88 1.00
CA TYR A 353 17.54 12.75 1.15
C TYR A 353 16.24 11.97 1.35
N PRO A 354 15.43 12.27 2.40
CA PRO A 354 14.29 11.45 2.81
C PRO A 354 13.24 11.21 1.72
N VAL A 355 12.87 12.27 0.98
CA VAL A 355 11.87 12.11 -0.10
C VAL A 355 12.41 11.25 -1.24
N SER A 356 13.71 11.33 -1.52
CA SER A 356 14.36 10.48 -2.52
C SER A 356 14.39 9.02 -2.08
N ALA A 357 14.73 8.76 -0.82
CA ALA A 357 14.74 7.42 -0.24
C ALA A 357 13.33 6.80 -0.25
N PHE A 358 12.30 7.57 0.12
CA PHE A 358 10.91 7.15 0.04
C PHE A 358 10.51 6.74 -1.37
N VAL A 359 10.74 7.62 -2.36
CA VAL A 359 10.39 7.37 -3.76
C VAL A 359 11.15 6.16 -4.32
N ALA A 360 12.43 6.01 -3.97
CA ALA A 360 13.25 4.89 -4.40
C ALA A 360 12.75 3.55 -3.82
N PHE A 361 12.43 3.50 -2.53
CA PHE A 361 11.82 2.31 -1.93
C PHE A 361 10.44 2.02 -2.53
N TYR A 362 9.60 3.03 -2.70
CA TYR A 362 8.29 2.88 -3.33
C TYR A 362 8.39 2.27 -4.73
N THR A 363 9.40 2.70 -5.50
CA THR A 363 9.62 2.29 -6.89
C THR A 363 10.28 0.93 -7.03
N PHE A 364 11.22 0.56 -6.15
CA PHE A 364 12.04 -0.65 -6.29
C PHE A 364 11.90 -1.63 -5.11
N GLY A 365 11.85 -1.14 -3.88
CA GLY A 365 11.74 -1.98 -2.68
C GLY A 365 10.40 -2.70 -2.62
N ARG A 366 9.32 -1.97 -2.81
CA ARG A 366 7.94 -2.51 -2.84
C ARG A 366 7.77 -3.63 -3.88
N PRO A 367 8.07 -3.41 -5.17
CA PRO A 367 7.94 -4.48 -6.17
C PRO A 367 8.88 -5.66 -5.91
N LEU A 368 10.06 -5.44 -5.34
CA LEU A 368 10.96 -6.51 -4.95
C LEU A 368 10.34 -7.42 -3.88
N LEU A 369 9.78 -6.82 -2.80
CA LEU A 369 9.12 -7.57 -1.73
C LEU A 369 7.96 -8.42 -2.27
N TYR A 370 7.12 -7.84 -3.13
CA TYR A 370 5.99 -8.57 -3.74
C TYR A 370 6.45 -9.68 -4.69
N ASN A 371 7.55 -9.47 -5.41
CA ASN A 371 8.13 -10.51 -6.25
C ASN A 371 8.62 -11.71 -5.41
N ILE A 372 9.31 -11.45 -4.28
CA ILE A 372 9.79 -12.49 -3.36
C ILE A 372 8.59 -13.22 -2.72
N LEU A 373 7.56 -12.49 -2.31
CA LEU A 373 6.35 -13.01 -1.66
C LEU A 373 5.34 -13.61 -2.66
N LYS A 374 5.64 -13.54 -3.97
CA LYS A 374 4.75 -14.05 -5.04
C LYS A 374 3.32 -13.47 -4.93
N SER A 375 3.22 -12.19 -4.62
CA SER A 375 1.97 -11.45 -4.41
C SER A 375 1.92 -10.20 -5.28
N SER A 376 0.73 -9.71 -5.56
CA SER A 376 0.52 -8.37 -6.15
C SER A 376 0.62 -7.24 -5.13
N GLY A 377 0.75 -7.58 -3.86
CA GLY A 377 0.71 -6.63 -2.74
C GLY A 377 -0.70 -6.19 -2.36
N PRO A 378 -0.83 -5.31 -1.37
CA PRO A 378 -2.12 -4.75 -0.97
C PRO A 378 -2.71 -3.86 -2.08
N PRO A 379 -4.04 -3.71 -2.12
CA PRO A 379 -4.69 -2.76 -3.00
C PRO A 379 -4.12 -1.35 -2.80
N VAL A 380 -3.90 -0.63 -3.90
CA VAL A 380 -3.42 0.75 -3.88
C VAL A 380 -4.57 1.68 -4.19
N ALA A 381 -4.97 2.48 -3.21
CA ALA A 381 -6.00 3.48 -3.42
C ALA A 381 -5.51 4.58 -4.37
N ARG A 382 -6.38 4.95 -5.33
CA ARG A 382 -6.11 5.97 -6.33
C ARG A 382 -7.28 6.93 -6.43
N GLN A 383 -6.98 8.20 -6.65
CA GLN A 383 -7.97 9.26 -6.82
C GLN A 383 -7.66 10.09 -8.06
N VAL A 384 -8.62 10.26 -8.93
CA VAL A 384 -8.52 11.25 -10.02
C VAL A 384 -8.86 12.62 -9.44
N ALA A 385 -7.97 13.60 -9.66
CA ALA A 385 -8.14 14.96 -9.16
C ALA A 385 -7.63 16.00 -10.17
N LYS A 386 -8.18 17.21 -10.15
CA LYS A 386 -7.72 18.33 -10.99
C LYS A 386 -6.57 19.07 -10.32
N LEU A 387 -5.48 19.31 -11.04
CA LEU A 387 -4.35 20.10 -10.54
C LEU A 387 -4.77 21.55 -10.24
N THR A 388 -4.33 22.08 -9.08
CA THR A 388 -4.61 23.48 -8.70
C THR A 388 -3.59 24.48 -9.27
N SER A 389 -2.42 23.99 -9.71
CA SER A 389 -1.35 24.82 -10.28
C SER A 389 -0.51 24.02 -11.28
N ASN A 390 0.25 24.74 -12.11
CA ASN A 390 1.18 24.13 -13.04
C ASN A 390 2.33 23.42 -12.30
N VAL A 391 2.80 22.29 -12.86
CA VAL A 391 3.92 21.51 -12.31
C VAL A 391 4.95 21.27 -13.40
N LYS A 392 6.15 21.80 -13.20
CA LYS A 392 7.28 21.59 -14.14
C LYS A 392 7.80 20.17 -14.03
N LEU A 393 7.91 19.49 -15.17
CA LEU A 393 8.49 18.16 -15.29
C LEU A 393 9.98 18.25 -15.65
N HIS A 394 10.72 17.19 -15.31
CA HIS A 394 12.14 17.09 -15.65
C HIS A 394 12.31 16.27 -16.93
N ARG A 395 13.03 16.84 -17.90
CA ARG A 395 13.29 16.20 -19.19
C ARG A 395 13.91 14.82 -19.02
N GLY A 396 13.35 13.82 -19.68
CA GLY A 396 13.85 12.44 -19.66
C GLY A 396 13.67 11.70 -18.35
N MET A 397 12.95 12.28 -17.37
CA MET A 397 12.76 11.67 -16.03
C MET A 397 11.29 11.47 -15.72
N THR A 398 10.98 10.46 -14.93
CA THR A 398 9.69 10.35 -14.24
C THR A 398 9.70 11.25 -13.01
N THR A 399 8.74 12.17 -12.92
CA THR A 399 8.63 13.13 -11.80
C THR A 399 7.56 12.65 -10.81
N PHE A 400 7.91 12.59 -9.54
CA PHE A 400 7.01 12.23 -8.43
C PHE A 400 6.60 13.51 -7.70
N VAL A 401 5.35 13.92 -7.89
CA VAL A 401 4.81 15.17 -7.37
C VAL A 401 3.97 14.86 -6.13
N ARG A 402 4.37 15.39 -4.99
CA ARG A 402 3.62 15.29 -3.73
C ARG A 402 2.44 16.25 -3.79
N VAL A 403 1.24 15.79 -3.42
CA VAL A 403 0.03 16.59 -3.49
C VAL A 403 -0.81 16.44 -2.21
N ARG A 404 -1.53 17.50 -1.84
CA ARG A 404 -2.68 17.43 -0.94
C ARG A 404 -3.95 17.31 -1.77
N ILE A 405 -4.90 16.53 -1.27
CA ILE A 405 -6.22 16.39 -1.88
C ILE A 405 -7.16 17.38 -1.19
N LEU A 406 -7.83 18.19 -2.00
CA LEU A 406 -8.88 19.09 -1.57
C LEU A 406 -10.20 18.67 -2.22
N ARG A 407 -11.30 18.69 -1.48
CA ARG A 407 -12.64 18.45 -2.03
C ARG A 407 -13.39 19.79 -2.06
N ARG A 408 -13.93 20.17 -3.22
CA ARG A 408 -14.75 21.37 -3.40
C ARG A 408 -15.91 21.07 -4.35
N HIS A 409 -17.14 21.35 -3.94
CA HIS A 409 -18.35 21.12 -4.76
C HIS A 409 -18.40 19.71 -5.37
N GLY A 410 -18.10 18.69 -4.59
CA GLY A 410 -18.11 17.29 -5.04
C GLY A 410 -16.91 16.86 -5.92
N CYS A 411 -16.01 17.78 -6.29
CA CYS A 411 -14.84 17.51 -7.11
C CYS A 411 -13.56 17.42 -6.27
N PHE A 412 -12.63 16.57 -6.70
CA PHE A 412 -11.31 16.45 -6.08
C PHE A 412 -10.27 17.30 -6.81
N PHE A 413 -9.45 18.01 -6.03
CA PHE A 413 -8.35 18.82 -6.51
C PHE A 413 -7.04 18.33 -5.89
N ALA A 414 -6.00 18.25 -6.71
CA ALA A 414 -4.65 17.94 -6.28
C ALA A 414 -3.84 19.23 -6.19
N LYS A 415 -3.55 19.67 -4.96
CA LYS A 415 -2.69 20.83 -4.70
C LYS A 415 -1.25 20.36 -4.54
N PRO A 416 -0.34 20.71 -5.46
CA PRO A 416 1.07 20.38 -5.28
C PRO A 416 1.62 20.99 -3.98
N VAL A 417 2.26 20.15 -3.18
CA VAL A 417 2.99 20.60 -2.01
C VAL A 417 4.29 21.21 -2.52
N SER A 418 4.57 22.46 -2.14
CA SER A 418 5.69 23.27 -2.66
C SER A 418 6.97 22.47 -2.87
N ALA A 419 7.49 22.53 -4.08
CA ALA A 419 8.37 21.51 -4.63
C ALA A 419 9.88 21.77 -4.41
N ALA A 420 10.26 22.64 -3.51
CA ALA A 420 11.67 22.93 -3.29
C ALA A 420 12.33 21.83 -2.43
N GLY A 421 12.88 20.80 -3.10
CA GLY A 421 13.90 19.94 -2.51
C GLY A 421 13.47 18.53 -2.12
N ALA A 422 14.37 17.60 -2.42
CA ALA A 422 14.29 16.18 -2.02
C ALA A 422 14.55 15.98 -0.52
N SER A 423 15.07 16.99 0.17
CA SER A 423 15.43 17.00 1.59
C SER A 423 14.27 17.32 2.53
N LEU A 424 13.17 17.91 2.04
CA LEU A 424 12.09 18.40 2.89
C LEU A 424 11.10 17.27 3.24
N LEU A 425 11.39 16.51 4.29
CA LEU A 425 10.57 15.41 4.79
C LEU A 425 9.14 15.85 5.12
N SER A 426 8.96 17.07 5.66
CA SER A 426 7.64 17.63 5.95
C SER A 426 6.72 17.66 4.73
N THR A 427 7.27 17.88 3.53
CA THR A 427 6.47 17.88 2.29
C THR A 427 5.88 16.49 1.96
N LEU A 428 6.53 15.42 2.39
CA LEU A 428 6.02 14.07 2.28
C LEU A 428 4.98 13.79 3.38
N ALA A 429 5.29 14.18 4.61
CA ALA A 429 4.40 13.98 5.75
C ALA A 429 3.08 14.76 5.64
N TYR A 430 3.08 15.92 4.99
CA TYR A 430 1.88 16.74 4.78
C TYR A 430 1.20 16.50 3.43
N SER A 431 1.65 15.53 2.63
CA SER A 431 0.97 15.15 1.40
C SER A 431 0.02 13.96 1.63
N ASP A 432 -1.10 13.98 0.91
CA ASP A 432 -2.08 12.88 0.94
C ASP A 432 -1.77 11.84 -0.13
N GLY A 433 -1.02 12.23 -1.17
CA GLY A 433 -0.69 11.34 -2.26
C GLY A 433 0.44 11.83 -3.17
N ILE A 434 0.74 11.02 -4.17
CA ILE A 434 1.77 11.28 -5.16
C ILE A 434 1.19 11.13 -6.57
N VAL A 435 1.43 12.13 -7.42
CA VAL A 435 1.23 12.02 -8.87
C VAL A 435 2.54 11.54 -9.49
N VAL A 436 2.47 10.45 -10.27
CA VAL A 436 3.61 9.89 -11.00
C VAL A 436 3.54 10.36 -12.46
N ALA A 437 4.25 11.42 -12.78
CA ALA A 437 4.25 12.03 -14.11
C ALA A 437 5.44 11.54 -14.94
N LYS A 438 5.14 10.82 -16.03
CA LYS A 438 6.16 10.38 -17.00
C LYS A 438 6.39 11.48 -18.01
N TYR A 439 7.65 11.79 -18.30
CA TYR A 439 8.00 12.61 -19.43
C TYR A 439 7.65 11.88 -20.74
N ASN A 440 6.76 12.47 -21.54
CA ASN A 440 6.37 11.89 -22.81
C ASN A 440 7.21 12.50 -23.95
N ASN A 441 7.97 11.68 -24.65
CA ASN A 441 8.82 12.09 -25.76
C ASN A 441 8.13 11.85 -27.13
N ARG A 442 6.86 11.41 -27.12
CA ARG A 442 6.09 11.09 -28.33
C ARG A 442 5.23 12.31 -28.72
N GLY A 443 5.63 13.01 -29.78
CA GLY A 443 4.86 14.11 -30.37
C GLY A 443 5.66 15.39 -30.63
N LEU A 444 5.15 16.24 -31.50
CA LEU A 444 5.73 17.52 -31.91
C LEU A 444 5.76 18.58 -30.79
N LYS A 445 4.97 18.40 -29.71
CA LYS A 445 4.98 19.23 -28.51
C LYS A 445 5.63 18.46 -27.36
N ARG A 446 6.84 18.87 -26.98
CA ARG A 446 7.55 18.39 -25.79
C ARG A 446 6.89 18.99 -24.55
N GLU A 447 5.92 18.29 -23.94
CA GLU A 447 5.27 18.76 -22.71
C GLU A 447 6.21 18.58 -21.53
N TYR A 448 6.73 19.71 -21.04
CA TYR A 448 7.57 19.77 -19.85
C TYR A 448 6.77 20.17 -18.60
N MET A 449 5.44 20.17 -18.68
CA MET A 449 4.58 20.71 -17.63
C MET A 449 3.26 19.93 -17.55
N LEU A 450 2.79 19.71 -16.33
CA LEU A 450 1.39 19.42 -16.08
C LEU A 450 0.68 20.74 -15.81
N HIS A 451 -0.47 20.94 -16.43
CA HIS A 451 -1.19 22.22 -16.39
C HIS A 451 -2.22 22.28 -15.26
N LYS A 452 -2.44 23.48 -14.73
CA LYS A 452 -3.58 23.77 -13.84
C LYS A 452 -4.87 23.34 -14.52
N GLY A 453 -5.77 22.68 -13.77
CA GLY A 453 -7.04 22.14 -14.29
C GLY A 453 -6.92 20.76 -14.93
N GLN A 454 -5.72 20.27 -15.25
CA GLN A 454 -5.51 18.94 -15.83
C GLN A 454 -5.90 17.86 -14.82
N ASN A 455 -6.61 16.82 -15.26
CA ASN A 455 -6.88 15.63 -14.48
C ASN A 455 -5.60 14.79 -14.34
N VAL A 456 -5.29 14.41 -13.09
CA VAL A 456 -4.17 13.55 -12.76
C VAL A 456 -4.63 12.41 -11.84
N GLU A 457 -4.01 11.26 -11.99
CA GLU A 457 -4.19 10.15 -11.07
C GLU A 457 -3.24 10.32 -9.88
N VAL A 458 -3.79 10.37 -8.70
CA VAL A 458 -3.05 10.47 -7.43
C VAL A 458 -3.03 9.11 -6.76
N VAL A 459 -1.85 8.58 -6.51
CA VAL A 459 -1.65 7.41 -5.64
C VAL A 459 -1.73 7.89 -4.20
N LEU A 460 -2.73 7.44 -3.45
CA LEU A 460 -2.92 7.84 -2.06
C LEU A 460 -1.90 7.17 -1.13
N LEU A 461 -1.33 7.96 -0.22
CA LEU A 461 -0.39 7.50 0.83
C LEU A 461 -1.09 7.26 2.16
N ARG A 462 -2.24 7.91 2.35
CA ARG A 462 -3.12 7.81 3.51
C ARG A 462 -4.59 7.89 3.08
N GLU A 463 -5.49 7.55 3.97
CA GLU A 463 -6.90 7.83 3.77
C GLU A 463 -7.11 9.36 3.79
N VAL A 464 -7.92 9.83 2.85
CA VAL A 464 -8.31 11.25 2.79
C VAL A 464 -9.65 11.36 3.49
N TYR A 465 -9.62 11.77 4.76
CA TYR A 465 -10.84 12.09 5.48
C TYR A 465 -11.43 13.38 4.90
N GLN A 466 -12.74 13.37 4.74
CA GLN A 466 -13.50 14.55 4.35
C GLN A 466 -13.52 15.50 5.56
N GLU A 467 -12.86 16.64 5.46
CA GLU A 467 -13.23 17.76 6.32
C GLU A 467 -14.68 18.12 5.93
N ALA A 468 -15.58 18.03 6.90
CA ALA A 468 -17.01 18.31 6.77
C ALA A 468 -17.26 19.76 6.27
#